data_97b1d3f32fa0ee6676b2b1d52afc981e
#
_entry.id   97b1d3f32fa0ee6676b2b1d52afc981e
#
_cell.length_a   1.000
_cell.length_b   1.000
_cell.length_c   1.000
_cell.angle_alpha   90.00
_cell.angle_beta   90.00
_cell.angle_gamma   90.00
#
_symmetry.space_group_name_H-M   'P 1'
#
loop_
_entity.id
_entity.type
_entity.pdbx_description
1 polymer ?
#
loop_
_entity_poly.entity_id
_entity_poly.type
_entity_poly.pdbx_seq_one_letter_code
_entity_poly.pdbx_strand_id
1 'polypeptide(L)'
;MDVWHTLVDHSAKRLCLRPVGTLTTISNPSRPTTRSIPSISLQTTAASFSITSRRYLQPQDVQSTRLVPGDKNFVPLGDQGTGKTAEEPLENSVEGRKMRHYTVNFGPQHPAAHGVLRLLLELNGEEIVRADPHVGLLHRGTEKLIEYKTYLQAVPYFDRLDYISMMTNEQCFALAVEKLLNIEIPERAKWIRTLFAEITRILNHLMAVLTHAMDVGALTPFLWGFEEREKLMEFYERVSGARLHAAYIRPGGVHQDIPAGLLDDIYQWATQFSDRIDETEELLTDNRIWISRLRGVGVVSAADALNLSFTGVMLRGSGVPWDIRKSSPYDAYDQVEFDVPVGVNGDCYDRYLCRMEEFRQSLRIIHQCLNKMPGGPIRVEDYKISPPPRAAMKANMEALIHHFLLYSKGYAVPPGETYTAIEAPKGEMGVYVVSDGSERPYRVHIRAPGFAHLSGFDALSRGHLLADAVAIIGTMDLVFGDVDR
;
A
#
# COMPACT_ATOMS: atom_id res chain seq x y z
N MET A 1 -45.71 30.62 -5.40
CA MET A 1 -46.21 31.64 -6.33
C MET A 1 -45.03 32.53 -6.67
N ASP A 2 -44.60 32.35 -7.93
CA ASP A 2 -43.81 33.28 -8.72
C ASP A 2 -42.46 33.79 -8.19
N VAL A 3 -41.37 33.21 -8.69
CA VAL A 3 -40.37 33.83 -9.55
C VAL A 3 -39.42 32.74 -10.09
N TRP A 4 -39.80 32.16 -11.19
CA TRP A 4 -38.92 31.47 -12.14
C TRP A 4 -39.26 32.01 -13.53
N HIS A 5 -38.43 32.84 -14.09
CA HIS A 5 -38.19 32.98 -15.56
C HIS A 5 -37.15 34.08 -15.82
N THR A 6 -36.33 33.76 -16.78
CA THR A 6 -35.39 34.58 -17.54
C THR A 6 -33.93 34.43 -17.14
N LEU A 7 -33.23 33.66 -17.96
CA LEU A 7 -32.17 34.11 -18.89
C LEU A 7 -31.50 32.89 -19.54
N VAL A 8 -32.05 32.50 -20.68
CA VAL A 8 -31.33 31.80 -21.75
C VAL A 8 -31.19 32.82 -22.86
N ASP A 9 -29.99 33.20 -23.28
CA ASP A 9 -29.62 33.26 -24.69
C ASP A 9 -28.23 33.90 -24.93
N HIS A 10 -27.59 33.45 -26.02
CA HIS A 10 -26.44 34.00 -26.79
C HIS A 10 -25.04 33.77 -26.18
N SER A 11 -24.18 32.94 -26.77
CA SER A 11 -23.66 33.08 -28.14
C SER A 11 -22.79 31.89 -28.56
N ALA A 12 -23.24 31.22 -29.59
CA ALA A 12 -22.41 30.35 -30.42
C ALA A 12 -21.53 31.19 -31.35
N LYS A 13 -20.22 31.11 -31.26
CA LYS A 13 -19.31 31.53 -32.33
C LYS A 13 -18.54 30.32 -32.86
N ARG A 14 -18.91 30.01 -34.12
CA ARG A 14 -18.21 29.07 -35.00
C ARG A 14 -16.78 29.55 -35.25
N LEU A 15 -15.82 28.63 -35.09
CA LEU A 15 -14.49 28.78 -35.64
C LEU A 15 -14.36 27.85 -36.86
N CYS A 16 -14.25 28.45 -38.02
CA CYS A 16 -14.00 27.81 -39.29
C CYS A 16 -12.59 27.21 -39.35
N LEU A 17 -12.51 25.93 -39.67
CA LEU A 17 -11.31 25.28 -40.19
C LEU A 17 -11.06 25.71 -41.61
N ARG A 18 -9.86 26.24 -41.91
CA ARG A 18 -9.34 26.37 -43.28
C ARG A 18 -8.30 25.27 -43.53
N PRO A 19 -8.31 24.63 -44.68
CA PRO A 19 -7.27 23.70 -45.08
C PRO A 19 -6.09 24.46 -45.69
N VAL A 20 -4.86 24.08 -45.32
CA VAL A 20 -3.64 24.51 -45.98
C VAL A 20 -3.03 23.32 -46.69
N GLY A 21 -2.82 23.51 -47.92
CA GLY A 21 -2.41 22.64 -48.94
C GLY A 21 -0.91 22.40 -49.07
N THR A 22 -0.71 21.44 -49.96
CA THR A 22 0.42 21.17 -50.86
C THR A 22 1.76 20.80 -50.31
N LEU A 23 2.03 19.52 -50.53
CA LEU A 23 3.33 18.87 -50.64
C LEU A 23 4.26 19.60 -51.63
N THR A 24 5.48 19.85 -51.18
CA THR A 24 6.64 20.01 -52.07
C THR A 24 7.68 18.96 -51.76
N THR A 25 7.90 18.14 -52.75
CA THR A 25 8.99 17.18 -52.87
C THR A 25 10.35 17.89 -52.91
N ILE A 26 11.28 17.52 -52.08
CA ILE A 26 12.69 17.86 -52.22
C ILE A 26 13.51 16.57 -52.29
N SER A 27 14.28 16.52 -53.35
CA SER A 27 15.14 15.49 -53.87
C SER A 27 16.30 15.12 -52.93
N ASN A 28 16.65 13.82 -52.94
CA ASN A 28 17.85 13.22 -52.37
C ASN A 28 19.15 13.77 -53.01
N PRO A 29 20.22 13.92 -52.26
CA PRO A 29 21.55 13.74 -52.82
C PRO A 29 22.34 12.64 -52.09
N SER A 30 22.77 11.68 -52.94
CA SER A 30 24.04 10.96 -52.96
C SER A 30 24.76 10.53 -51.69
N ARG A 31 24.94 9.21 -51.58
CA ARG A 31 25.91 8.50 -50.74
C ARG A 31 27.36 8.97 -50.99
N PRO A 32 28.19 9.04 -49.95
CA PRO A 32 29.62 8.84 -50.10
C PRO A 32 30.08 7.46 -49.65
N THR A 33 30.94 6.97 -50.43
CA THR A 33 31.80 5.81 -50.47
C THR A 33 32.40 5.32 -49.12
N THR A 34 32.34 4.01 -48.97
CA THR A 34 33.03 3.18 -47.98
C THR A 34 34.55 3.43 -47.97
N ARG A 35 35.11 3.80 -46.82
CA ARG A 35 36.52 3.61 -46.48
C ARG A 35 36.66 2.41 -45.56
N SER A 36 37.43 1.44 -46.02
CA SER A 36 37.87 0.26 -45.27
C SER A 36 38.76 0.65 -44.09
N ILE A 37 38.41 0.16 -42.89
CA ILE A 37 39.27 0.23 -41.70
C ILE A 37 39.98 -1.12 -41.57
N PRO A 38 41.31 -1.13 -41.28
CA PRO A 38 42.09 -2.36 -41.19
C PRO A 38 41.73 -3.15 -39.93
N SER A 39 41.61 -4.46 -40.10
CA SER A 39 41.40 -5.47 -39.05
C SER A 39 42.62 -5.55 -38.12
N ILE A 40 42.44 -5.16 -36.86
CA ILE A 40 43.37 -5.49 -35.78
C ILE A 40 42.91 -6.84 -35.21
N SER A 41 43.72 -7.86 -35.40
CA SER A 41 43.56 -9.17 -34.77
C SER A 41 43.94 -9.09 -33.29
N LEU A 42 42.95 -9.08 -32.42
CA LEU A 42 43.12 -9.33 -30.99
C LEU A 42 43.06 -10.83 -30.76
N GLN A 43 44.23 -11.44 -30.48
CA GLN A 43 44.28 -12.77 -29.90
C GLN A 43 43.72 -12.73 -28.49
N THR A 44 42.50 -13.14 -28.31
CA THR A 44 41.90 -13.41 -27.00
C THR A 44 42.28 -14.83 -26.58
N THR A 45 43.17 -14.93 -25.59
CA THR A 45 43.38 -16.14 -24.81
C THR A 45 42.06 -16.52 -24.15
N ALA A 46 41.47 -17.62 -24.60
CA ALA A 46 40.27 -18.19 -24.00
C ALA A 46 40.62 -18.77 -22.62
N ALA A 47 40.39 -18.01 -21.58
CA ALA A 47 40.22 -18.57 -20.25
C ALA A 47 38.87 -19.30 -20.23
N SER A 48 38.92 -20.63 -20.19
CA SER A 48 37.73 -21.47 -20.04
C SER A 48 37.12 -21.24 -18.66
N PHE A 49 36.16 -20.33 -18.56
CA PHE A 49 35.25 -20.31 -17.46
C PHE A 49 34.24 -21.47 -17.63
N SER A 50 34.47 -22.54 -16.87
CA SER A 50 33.48 -23.59 -16.68
C SER A 50 32.25 -22.95 -16.02
N ILE A 51 31.27 -22.55 -16.82
CA ILE A 51 29.93 -22.28 -16.36
C ILE A 51 29.36 -23.63 -15.95
N THR A 52 29.43 -23.97 -14.67
CA THR A 52 28.59 -25.01 -14.12
C THR A 52 27.16 -24.61 -14.45
N SER A 53 26.59 -25.33 -15.42
CA SER A 53 25.18 -25.22 -15.77
C SER A 53 24.39 -25.40 -14.48
N ARG A 54 23.87 -24.31 -13.93
CA ARG A 54 22.76 -24.42 -12.99
C ARG A 54 21.69 -25.19 -13.74
N ARG A 55 21.48 -26.43 -13.33
CA ARG A 55 20.31 -27.20 -13.78
C ARG A 55 19.12 -26.31 -13.45
N TYR A 56 18.46 -25.79 -14.48
CA TYR A 56 17.08 -25.32 -14.30
C TYR A 56 16.33 -26.55 -13.80
N LEU A 57 15.83 -26.47 -12.57
CA LEU A 57 14.95 -27.47 -12.02
C LEU A 57 13.83 -27.66 -13.03
N GLN A 58 13.69 -28.89 -13.53
CA GLN A 58 12.53 -29.23 -14.37
C GLN A 58 11.28 -28.98 -13.52
N PRO A 59 10.13 -28.60 -14.09
CA PRO A 59 8.90 -28.38 -13.33
C PRO A 59 8.50 -29.53 -12.41
N GLN A 60 9.01 -30.72 -12.65
CA GLN A 60 8.83 -31.93 -11.85
C GLN A 60 9.65 -31.92 -10.54
N ASP A 61 10.73 -31.13 -10.47
CA ASP A 61 11.60 -31.06 -9.29
C ASP A 61 11.19 -29.96 -8.30
N VAL A 62 10.23 -29.13 -8.66
CA VAL A 62 9.62 -28.17 -7.75
C VAL A 62 8.57 -28.91 -6.92
N GLN A 63 9.03 -29.63 -5.91
CA GLN A 63 8.14 -30.00 -4.81
C GLN A 63 7.64 -28.68 -4.21
N SER A 64 6.32 -28.45 -4.39
CA SER A 64 5.65 -27.31 -3.78
C SER A 64 5.99 -27.30 -2.29
N THR A 65 6.72 -26.28 -1.86
CA THR A 65 6.95 -26.05 -0.44
C THR A 65 5.58 -25.86 0.18
N ARG A 66 5.16 -26.82 0.98
CA ARG A 66 3.87 -26.75 1.69
C ARG A 66 3.90 -25.54 2.60
N LEU A 67 2.99 -24.62 2.39
CA LEU A 67 2.80 -23.48 3.28
C LEU A 67 2.23 -23.92 4.65
N VAL A 68 1.72 -25.14 4.76
CA VAL A 68 1.24 -25.72 6.01
C VAL A 68 1.95 -27.07 6.24
N PRO A 69 2.79 -27.22 7.29
CA PRO A 69 3.41 -28.49 7.61
C PRO A 69 2.36 -29.50 8.13
N GLY A 70 2.13 -30.56 7.38
CA GLY A 70 1.39 -31.71 7.89
C GLY A 70 0.24 -32.26 7.07
N ASP A 71 -0.25 -31.56 6.07
CA ASP A 71 -1.34 -32.09 5.25
C ASP A 71 -0.81 -32.98 4.12
N LYS A 72 -1.05 -34.31 4.25
CA LYS A 72 -0.60 -35.32 3.28
C LYS A 72 -1.36 -35.27 1.95
N ASN A 73 -2.43 -34.49 1.86
CA ASN A 73 -3.35 -34.42 0.71
C ASN A 73 -3.25 -33.12 -0.08
N PHE A 74 -2.22 -32.31 0.13
CA PHE A 74 -2.02 -31.08 -0.60
C PHE A 74 -1.57 -31.37 -2.05
N VAL A 75 -2.47 -31.18 -3.01
CA VAL A 75 -2.17 -31.19 -4.45
C VAL A 75 -2.20 -29.74 -4.97
N PRO A 76 -1.12 -29.22 -5.56
CA PRO A 76 -1.16 -27.87 -6.15
C PRO A 76 -2.18 -27.80 -7.29
N LEU A 77 -3.06 -26.81 -7.27
CA LEU A 77 -4.05 -26.55 -8.33
C LEU A 77 -3.44 -26.11 -9.68
N GLY A 78 -2.12 -25.96 -9.75
CA GLY A 78 -1.42 -25.45 -10.94
C GLY A 78 -1.31 -26.37 -12.15
N ASP A 79 -1.64 -27.66 -12.02
CA ASP A 79 -1.36 -28.65 -13.06
C ASP A 79 -2.61 -29.13 -13.83
N GLN A 80 -3.66 -28.34 -13.86
CA GLN A 80 -4.92 -28.66 -14.57
C GLN A 80 -4.93 -28.16 -16.03
N GLY A 81 -3.78 -28.23 -16.70
CA GLY A 81 -3.70 -27.99 -18.16
C GLY A 81 -4.22 -29.13 -19.04
N THR A 82 -4.58 -30.25 -18.47
CA THR A 82 -5.05 -31.42 -19.21
C THR A 82 -6.43 -31.87 -18.75
N GLY A 83 -7.47 -31.12 -19.03
CA GLY A 83 -8.87 -31.53 -19.13
C GLY A 83 -9.41 -32.77 -18.38
N LYS A 84 -8.70 -33.27 -17.38
CA LYS A 84 -9.18 -34.34 -16.48
C LYS A 84 -9.73 -33.68 -15.24
N THR A 85 -11.03 -33.56 -15.17
CA THR A 85 -11.74 -33.35 -13.92
C THR A 85 -11.25 -34.39 -12.92
N ALA A 86 -10.61 -33.95 -11.83
CA ALA A 86 -10.23 -34.84 -10.74
C ALA A 86 -11.51 -35.34 -10.04
N GLU A 87 -12.09 -36.36 -10.62
CA GLU A 87 -13.12 -37.19 -9.99
C GLU A 87 -12.41 -38.29 -9.17
N GLU A 88 -11.71 -37.93 -8.11
CA GLU A 88 -11.43 -38.88 -7.04
C GLU A 88 -12.46 -38.68 -5.93
N PRO A 89 -13.30 -39.69 -5.65
CA PRO A 89 -14.29 -39.63 -4.58
C PRO A 89 -13.52 -39.70 -3.25
N LEU A 90 -13.52 -38.61 -2.48
CA LEU A 90 -13.22 -38.71 -1.06
C LEU A 90 -14.28 -39.59 -0.41
N GLU A 91 -13.88 -40.80 0.01
CA GLU A 91 -14.68 -41.71 0.79
C GLU A 91 -14.97 -41.19 2.18
N ASN A 92 -15.88 -40.23 2.31
CA ASN A 92 -16.57 -39.95 3.55
C ASN A 92 -18.05 -39.94 3.28
N SER A 93 -18.62 -41.14 3.25
CA SER A 93 -20.05 -41.32 3.09
C SER A 93 -20.77 -41.19 4.43
N VAL A 94 -21.39 -40.05 4.65
CA VAL A 94 -22.56 -39.99 5.51
C VAL A 94 -23.74 -40.33 4.60
N GLU A 95 -24.39 -41.50 4.84
CA GLU A 95 -25.60 -41.94 4.17
C GLU A 95 -25.52 -42.23 2.65
N GLY A 96 -24.44 -42.82 2.13
CA GLY A 96 -24.42 -43.35 0.77
C GLY A 96 -24.59 -42.36 -0.39
N ARG A 97 -24.54 -41.05 -0.12
CA ARG A 97 -24.50 -40.00 -1.15
C ARG A 97 -23.06 -39.62 -1.41
N LYS A 98 -22.61 -39.74 -2.67
CA LYS A 98 -21.31 -39.19 -3.12
C LYS A 98 -21.38 -37.68 -3.04
N MET A 99 -20.64 -37.08 -2.11
CA MET A 99 -20.45 -35.63 -2.09
C MET A 99 -19.58 -35.21 -3.27
N ARG A 100 -20.04 -34.26 -4.06
CA ARG A 100 -19.26 -33.68 -5.16
C ARG A 100 -18.70 -32.32 -4.72
N HIS A 101 -17.39 -32.25 -4.69
CA HIS A 101 -16.71 -30.94 -4.58
C HIS A 101 -16.84 -30.23 -5.93
N TYR A 102 -17.04 -28.95 -5.90
CA TYR A 102 -17.01 -28.10 -7.08
C TYR A 102 -16.16 -26.88 -6.87
N THR A 103 -15.56 -26.41 -7.94
CA THR A 103 -14.65 -25.27 -7.92
C THR A 103 -15.35 -24.04 -8.44
N VAL A 104 -15.24 -22.93 -7.70
CA VAL A 104 -15.84 -21.65 -8.05
C VAL A 104 -14.75 -20.57 -8.11
N ASN A 105 -14.78 -19.73 -9.15
CA ASN A 105 -13.99 -18.51 -9.19
C ASN A 105 -14.75 -17.39 -8.45
N PHE A 106 -14.18 -16.90 -7.35
CA PHE A 106 -14.63 -15.72 -6.66
C PHE A 106 -13.77 -14.54 -7.13
N GLY A 107 -14.35 -13.62 -7.89
CA GLY A 107 -13.60 -12.55 -8.55
C GLY A 107 -12.89 -12.98 -9.84
N PRO A 108 -12.24 -12.03 -10.57
CA PRO A 108 -12.04 -10.63 -10.19
C PRO A 108 -13.29 -9.75 -10.26
N GLN A 109 -14.31 -10.11 -11.02
CA GLN A 109 -15.55 -9.34 -11.10
C GLN A 109 -16.49 -9.74 -9.95
N HIS A 110 -16.19 -9.20 -8.78
CA HIS A 110 -17.01 -9.31 -7.56
C HIS A 110 -16.73 -8.07 -6.68
N PRO A 111 -17.73 -7.44 -6.05
CA PRO A 111 -17.50 -6.26 -5.21
C PRO A 111 -16.45 -6.49 -4.11
N ALA A 112 -16.53 -7.60 -3.38
CA ALA A 112 -15.58 -7.95 -2.32
C ALA A 112 -14.20 -8.42 -2.82
N ALA A 113 -14.00 -8.62 -4.12
CA ALA A 113 -12.71 -8.95 -4.74
C ALA A 113 -11.93 -7.70 -5.20
N HIS A 114 -12.44 -6.51 -4.93
CA HIS A 114 -11.86 -5.21 -5.29
C HIS A 114 -11.53 -5.07 -6.81
N GLY A 115 -12.16 -5.89 -7.66
CA GLY A 115 -11.97 -5.90 -9.10
C GLY A 115 -10.69 -6.60 -9.60
N VAL A 116 -9.82 -7.09 -8.72
CA VAL A 116 -8.49 -7.61 -9.07
C VAL A 116 -8.09 -8.91 -8.35
N LEU A 117 -8.82 -9.34 -7.35
CA LEU A 117 -8.58 -10.64 -6.71
C LEU A 117 -9.28 -11.74 -7.50
N ARG A 118 -8.53 -12.73 -7.92
CA ARG A 118 -9.07 -14.01 -8.35
C ARG A 118 -8.85 -15.03 -7.24
N LEU A 119 -9.92 -15.53 -6.66
CA LEU A 119 -9.87 -16.54 -5.62
C LEU A 119 -10.53 -17.81 -6.15
N LEU A 120 -9.77 -18.88 -6.20
CA LEU A 120 -10.27 -20.18 -6.60
C LEU A 120 -10.70 -20.92 -5.34
N LEU A 121 -12.00 -21.12 -5.18
CA LEU A 121 -12.60 -21.81 -4.04
C LEU A 121 -13.03 -23.21 -4.43
N GLU A 122 -12.63 -24.19 -3.63
CA GLU A 122 -13.17 -25.55 -3.65
C GLU A 122 -14.21 -25.68 -2.55
N LEU A 123 -15.43 -25.98 -2.94
CA LEU A 123 -16.59 -26.00 -2.06
C LEU A 123 -17.19 -27.39 -1.95
N ASN A 124 -17.62 -27.73 -0.73
CA ASN A 124 -18.50 -28.85 -0.46
C ASN A 124 -19.87 -28.31 -0.02
N GLY A 125 -20.80 -28.18 -0.98
CA GLY A 125 -22.00 -27.38 -0.75
C GLY A 125 -21.64 -25.90 -0.66
N GLU A 126 -21.84 -25.28 0.50
CA GLU A 126 -21.46 -23.88 0.79
C GLU A 126 -20.21 -23.77 1.65
N GLU A 127 -19.68 -24.89 2.15
CA GLU A 127 -18.50 -24.93 3.02
C GLU A 127 -17.22 -24.91 2.19
N ILE A 128 -16.28 -24.10 2.59
CA ILE A 128 -14.96 -23.95 1.94
C ILE A 128 -14.04 -25.06 2.41
N VAL A 129 -13.63 -25.92 1.47
CA VAL A 129 -12.64 -26.98 1.69
C VAL A 129 -11.24 -26.44 1.48
N ARG A 130 -11.07 -25.59 0.45
CA ARG A 130 -9.80 -25.01 0.07
C ARG A 130 -10.00 -23.69 -0.65
N ALA A 131 -9.07 -22.76 -0.42
CA ALA A 131 -9.02 -21.49 -1.09
C ALA A 131 -7.62 -21.22 -1.64
N ASP A 132 -7.54 -20.84 -2.92
CA ASP A 132 -6.28 -20.54 -3.59
C ASP A 132 -6.32 -19.11 -4.17
N PRO A 133 -5.67 -18.14 -3.52
CA PRO A 133 -5.66 -16.76 -3.98
C PRO A 133 -4.65 -16.57 -5.13
N HIS A 134 -5.13 -16.06 -6.25
CA HIS A 134 -4.34 -15.71 -7.41
C HIS A 134 -4.16 -14.19 -7.46
N VAL A 135 -2.93 -13.74 -7.32
CA VAL A 135 -2.51 -12.33 -7.35
C VAL A 135 -1.80 -12.00 -8.67
N GLY A 136 -1.60 -10.71 -8.95
CA GLY A 136 -0.85 -10.24 -10.11
C GLY A 136 -1.69 -9.47 -11.12
N LEU A 137 -3.02 -9.39 -10.97
CA LEU A 137 -3.87 -8.61 -11.89
C LEU A 137 -3.63 -7.11 -11.81
N LEU A 138 -3.03 -6.62 -10.70
CA LEU A 138 -2.61 -5.23 -10.53
C LEU A 138 -1.07 -5.11 -10.44
N HIS A 139 -0.32 -6.11 -10.91
CA HIS A 139 1.14 -6.02 -10.94
C HIS A 139 1.60 -5.00 -11.97
N ARG A 140 2.32 -3.99 -11.52
CA ARG A 140 2.78 -2.85 -12.33
C ARG A 140 4.29 -2.78 -12.46
N GLY A 141 5.01 -3.75 -11.90
CA GLY A 141 6.47 -3.79 -11.89
C GLY A 141 7.10 -2.62 -11.13
N THR A 142 6.46 -2.15 -10.05
CA THR A 142 6.85 -0.95 -9.30
C THR A 142 8.30 -1.03 -8.81
N GLU A 143 8.72 -2.15 -8.24
CA GLU A 143 10.09 -2.32 -7.76
C GLU A 143 11.11 -2.14 -8.91
N LYS A 144 10.82 -2.72 -10.08
CA LYS A 144 11.70 -2.59 -11.26
C LYS A 144 11.71 -1.18 -11.84
N LEU A 145 10.57 -0.51 -11.87
CA LEU A 145 10.47 0.86 -12.37
C LEU A 145 11.23 1.85 -11.49
N ILE A 146 11.21 1.66 -10.17
CA ILE A 146 11.95 2.51 -9.22
C ILE A 146 13.47 2.45 -9.48
N GLU A 147 14.02 1.32 -9.88
CA GLU A 147 15.45 1.16 -10.20
C GLU A 147 15.92 2.09 -11.35
N TYR A 148 15.00 2.55 -12.21
CA TYR A 148 15.29 3.50 -13.30
C TYR A 148 15.06 4.97 -12.93
N LYS A 149 14.55 5.24 -11.72
CA LYS A 149 14.20 6.58 -11.26
C LYS A 149 15.19 7.07 -10.21
N THR A 150 15.35 8.39 -10.11
CA THR A 150 16.08 8.96 -8.97
C THR A 150 15.31 8.75 -7.66
N TYR A 151 15.98 8.84 -6.52
CA TYR A 151 15.32 8.69 -5.21
C TYR A 151 14.13 9.64 -5.03
N LEU A 152 14.22 10.87 -5.51
CA LEU A 152 13.11 11.82 -5.46
C LEU A 152 11.95 11.42 -6.39
N GLN A 153 12.26 10.92 -7.59
CA GLN A 153 11.25 10.45 -8.55
C GLN A 153 10.60 9.13 -8.13
N ALA A 154 11.20 8.41 -7.21
CA ALA A 154 10.67 7.15 -6.68
C ALA A 154 9.52 7.37 -5.68
N VAL A 155 9.48 8.50 -4.97
CA VAL A 155 8.44 8.79 -3.95
C VAL A 155 7.02 8.62 -4.47
N PRO A 156 6.60 9.13 -5.64
CA PRO A 156 5.25 8.94 -6.16
C PRO A 156 4.86 7.49 -6.42
N TYR A 157 5.81 6.59 -6.61
CA TYR A 157 5.49 5.16 -6.76
C TYR A 157 5.03 4.55 -5.45
N PHE A 158 5.57 5.00 -4.32
CA PHE A 158 5.16 4.56 -2.99
C PHE A 158 3.73 4.98 -2.65
N ASP A 159 3.30 6.18 -3.06
CA ASP A 159 1.91 6.63 -2.90
C ASP A 159 0.89 5.68 -3.55
N ARG A 160 1.28 5.02 -4.63
CA ARG A 160 0.43 4.16 -5.43
C ARG A 160 0.51 2.68 -5.06
N LEU A 161 1.29 2.32 -4.06
CA LEU A 161 1.30 0.97 -3.49
C LEU A 161 0.02 0.74 -2.68
N ASP A 162 0.00 1.15 -1.45
CA ASP A 162 -1.24 1.24 -0.69
C ASP A 162 -1.86 2.62 -0.93
N TYR A 163 -2.75 2.71 -1.91
CA TYR A 163 -3.38 3.98 -2.31
C TYR A 163 -4.44 4.47 -1.31
N ILE A 164 -4.59 3.80 -0.17
CA ILE A 164 -5.44 4.24 0.95
C ILE A 164 -4.60 4.93 2.03
N SER A 165 -3.35 4.49 2.25
CA SER A 165 -2.44 5.03 3.27
C SER A 165 -1.16 5.61 2.66
N MET A 166 -1.31 6.62 1.80
CA MET A 166 -0.25 7.14 0.96
C MET A 166 0.93 7.71 1.74
N MET A 167 0.69 8.63 2.68
CA MET A 167 1.78 9.32 3.38
C MET A 167 2.60 8.39 4.30
N THR A 168 2.02 7.30 4.80
CA THR A 168 2.80 6.30 5.53
C THR A 168 3.77 5.56 4.62
N ASN A 169 3.39 5.24 3.38
CA ASN A 169 4.30 4.63 2.43
C ASN A 169 5.46 5.55 2.05
N GLU A 170 5.17 6.84 1.81
CA GLU A 170 6.20 7.86 1.60
C GLU A 170 7.17 7.93 2.78
N GLN A 171 6.64 7.91 4.01
CA GLN A 171 7.42 7.96 5.24
C GLN A 171 8.38 6.78 5.34
N CYS A 172 7.93 5.56 5.04
CA CYS A 172 8.77 4.37 5.07
C CYS A 172 9.97 4.50 4.13
N PHE A 173 9.72 4.92 2.89
CA PHE A 173 10.79 5.13 1.91
C PHE A 173 11.72 6.28 2.27
N ALA A 174 11.18 7.41 2.75
CA ALA A 174 11.97 8.54 3.17
C ALA A 174 12.92 8.16 4.31
N LEU A 175 12.45 7.47 5.33
CA LEU A 175 13.27 6.99 6.45
C LEU A 175 14.39 6.03 5.98
N ALA A 176 14.10 5.15 5.00
CA ALA A 176 15.12 4.26 4.45
C ALA A 176 16.25 5.02 3.74
N VAL A 177 15.89 6.02 2.92
CA VAL A 177 16.88 6.85 2.22
C VAL A 177 17.66 7.74 3.20
N GLU A 178 17.01 8.32 4.20
CA GLU A 178 17.62 9.15 5.22
C GLU A 178 18.62 8.37 6.07
N LYS A 179 18.32 7.12 6.37
CA LYS A 179 19.24 6.23 7.08
C LYS A 179 20.50 5.92 6.25
N LEU A 180 20.37 5.74 4.92
CA LEU A 180 21.52 5.57 4.02
C LEU A 180 22.36 6.85 3.88
N LEU A 181 21.70 8.03 3.85
CA LEU A 181 22.36 9.32 3.80
C LEU A 181 22.95 9.75 5.14
N ASN A 182 22.58 9.08 6.24
CA ASN A 182 22.93 9.41 7.62
C ASN A 182 22.64 10.88 7.96
N ILE A 183 21.43 11.34 7.66
CA ILE A 183 20.98 12.71 7.92
C ILE A 183 19.96 12.76 9.06
N GLU A 184 20.04 13.80 9.88
CA GLU A 184 19.04 14.08 10.89
C GLU A 184 17.98 15.05 10.34
N ILE A 185 16.73 14.73 10.65
CA ILE A 185 15.57 15.51 10.20
C ILE A 185 15.24 16.55 11.27
N PRO A 186 14.84 17.78 10.88
CA PRO A 186 14.37 18.79 11.81
C PRO A 186 13.18 18.31 12.64
N GLU A 187 13.15 18.69 13.93
CA GLU A 187 12.10 18.27 14.87
C GLU A 187 10.69 18.61 14.37
N ARG A 188 10.48 19.82 13.84
CA ARG A 188 9.18 20.19 13.25
C ARG A 188 8.73 19.23 12.17
N ALA A 189 9.63 18.77 11.30
CA ALA A 189 9.30 17.82 10.23
C ALA A 189 8.90 16.44 10.80
N LYS A 190 9.55 15.97 11.86
CA LYS A 190 9.18 14.73 12.54
C LYS A 190 7.75 14.79 13.08
N TRP A 191 7.39 15.90 13.76
CA TRP A 191 6.04 16.11 14.26
C TRP A 191 4.98 16.18 13.15
N ILE A 192 5.29 16.86 12.05
CA ILE A 192 4.39 16.92 10.87
C ILE A 192 4.17 15.52 10.29
N ARG A 193 5.24 14.74 10.13
CA ARG A 193 5.15 13.36 9.63
C ARG A 193 4.29 12.48 10.54
N THR A 194 4.52 12.56 11.85
CA THR A 194 3.71 11.79 12.82
C THR A 194 2.25 12.20 12.81
N LEU A 195 1.94 13.50 12.72
CA LEU A 195 0.58 14.00 12.59
C LEU A 195 -0.13 13.42 11.34
N PHE A 196 0.52 13.52 10.18
CA PHE A 196 -0.07 13.02 8.95
C PHE A 196 -0.07 11.48 8.84
N ALA A 197 0.84 10.79 9.50
CA ALA A 197 0.79 9.34 9.61
C ALA A 197 -0.46 8.87 10.37
N GLU A 198 -0.85 9.55 11.45
CA GLU A 198 -2.05 9.20 12.20
C GLU A 198 -3.35 9.65 11.51
N ILE A 199 -3.35 10.78 10.80
CA ILE A 199 -4.46 11.16 9.90
C ILE A 199 -4.63 10.08 8.82
N THR A 200 -3.55 9.60 8.25
CA THR A 200 -3.55 8.51 7.27
C THR A 200 -4.09 7.21 7.86
N ARG A 201 -3.75 6.90 9.11
CA ARG A 201 -4.29 5.73 9.82
C ARG A 201 -5.81 5.81 9.94
N ILE A 202 -6.34 6.95 10.32
CA ILE A 202 -7.79 7.18 10.39
C ILE A 202 -8.42 7.05 9.00
N LEU A 203 -7.83 7.65 7.95
CA LEU A 203 -8.29 7.51 6.57
C LEU A 203 -8.38 6.03 6.13
N ASN A 204 -7.37 5.25 6.49
CA ASN A 204 -7.34 3.82 6.17
C ASN A 204 -8.40 3.04 6.93
N HIS A 205 -8.52 3.25 8.23
CA HIS A 205 -9.49 2.51 9.04
C HIS A 205 -10.93 2.87 8.70
N LEU A 206 -11.22 4.12 8.34
CA LEU A 206 -12.51 4.51 7.77
C LEU A 206 -12.84 3.72 6.50
N MET A 207 -11.87 3.55 5.61
CA MET A 207 -12.07 2.71 4.42
C MET A 207 -12.27 1.25 4.83
N ALA A 208 -11.35 0.67 5.58
CA ALA A 208 -11.32 -0.76 5.92
C ALA A 208 -12.56 -1.23 6.68
N VAL A 209 -12.91 -0.54 7.79
CA VAL A 209 -14.04 -0.93 8.64
C VAL A 209 -15.37 -0.74 7.92
N LEU A 210 -15.52 0.37 7.20
CA LEU A 210 -16.82 0.71 6.62
C LEU A 210 -17.09 -0.02 5.30
N THR A 211 -16.09 -0.34 4.50
CA THR A 211 -16.25 -1.25 3.36
C THR A 211 -16.52 -2.68 3.83
N HIS A 212 -15.88 -3.14 4.91
CA HIS A 212 -16.16 -4.41 5.54
C HIS A 212 -17.62 -4.47 6.04
N ALA A 213 -18.11 -3.41 6.69
CA ALA A 213 -19.50 -3.29 7.11
C ALA A 213 -20.47 -3.34 5.90
N MET A 214 -20.15 -2.65 4.83
CA MET A 214 -20.92 -2.67 3.58
C MET A 214 -20.96 -4.08 2.97
N ASP A 215 -19.87 -4.78 2.95
CA ASP A 215 -19.78 -6.16 2.40
C ASP A 215 -20.63 -7.15 3.21
N VAL A 216 -20.75 -6.94 4.52
CA VAL A 216 -21.64 -7.71 5.39
C VAL A 216 -23.11 -7.28 5.27
N GLY A 217 -23.38 -6.07 4.74
CA GLY A 217 -24.71 -5.56 4.44
C GLY A 217 -25.08 -4.22 5.09
N ALA A 218 -24.19 -3.61 5.90
CA ALA A 218 -24.43 -2.33 6.55
C ALA A 218 -23.93 -1.16 5.69
N LEU A 219 -24.77 -0.64 4.80
CA LEU A 219 -24.40 0.43 3.85
C LEU A 219 -24.33 1.82 4.53
N THR A 220 -25.17 2.10 5.52
CA THR A 220 -25.27 3.45 6.13
C THR A 220 -23.98 3.92 6.79
N PRO A 221 -23.28 3.13 7.62
CA PRO A 221 -21.98 3.52 8.18
C PRO A 221 -20.94 3.87 7.12
N PHE A 222 -20.96 3.17 5.99
CA PHE A 222 -20.07 3.44 4.86
C PHE A 222 -20.27 4.88 4.34
N LEU A 223 -21.50 5.31 4.11
CA LEU A 223 -21.79 6.66 3.60
C LEU A 223 -21.37 7.74 4.61
N TRP A 224 -21.63 7.54 5.90
CA TRP A 224 -21.23 8.49 6.94
C TRP A 224 -19.72 8.62 7.07
N GLY A 225 -19.01 7.52 7.08
CA GLY A 225 -17.55 7.56 7.21
C GLY A 225 -16.85 8.13 5.97
N PHE A 226 -17.43 8.01 4.79
CA PHE A 226 -16.89 8.65 3.60
C PHE A 226 -17.06 10.17 3.61
N GLU A 227 -18.06 10.71 4.30
CA GLU A 227 -18.14 12.15 4.56
C GLU A 227 -16.95 12.62 5.41
N GLU A 228 -16.64 11.90 6.49
CA GLU A 228 -15.46 12.22 7.31
C GLU A 228 -14.15 12.05 6.55
N ARG A 229 -14.09 11.04 5.70
CA ARG A 229 -12.93 10.81 4.85
C ARG A 229 -12.67 11.96 3.87
N GLU A 230 -13.72 12.56 3.30
CA GLU A 230 -13.62 13.76 2.45
C GLU A 230 -12.99 14.95 3.20
N LYS A 231 -13.34 15.18 4.48
CA LYS A 231 -12.74 16.25 5.29
C LYS A 231 -11.24 16.03 5.49
N LEU A 232 -10.82 14.78 5.71
CA LEU A 232 -9.40 14.45 5.84
C LEU A 232 -8.62 14.59 4.53
N MET A 233 -9.26 14.28 3.40
CA MET A 233 -8.64 14.49 2.07
C MET A 233 -8.49 15.98 1.74
N GLU A 234 -9.34 16.86 2.26
CA GLU A 234 -9.15 18.31 2.18
C GLU A 234 -7.87 18.74 2.92
N PHE A 235 -7.57 18.16 4.09
CA PHE A 235 -6.31 18.44 4.80
C PHE A 235 -5.08 18.03 3.97
N TYR A 236 -5.16 16.89 3.29
CA TYR A 236 -4.13 16.47 2.33
C TYR A 236 -3.95 17.47 1.20
N GLU A 237 -5.05 17.91 0.61
CA GLU A 237 -5.03 18.88 -0.50
C GLU A 237 -4.43 20.22 -0.06
N ARG A 238 -4.73 20.70 1.14
CA ARG A 238 -4.22 21.98 1.66
C ARG A 238 -2.72 21.96 1.88
N VAL A 239 -2.12 20.81 2.25
CA VAL A 239 -0.66 20.73 2.45
C VAL A 239 0.11 20.35 1.20
N SER A 240 -0.49 19.61 0.27
CA SER A 240 0.22 19.03 -0.88
C SER A 240 -0.29 19.49 -2.23
N GLY A 241 -1.53 19.96 -2.31
CA GLY A 241 -2.23 20.23 -3.57
C GLY A 241 -2.91 19.02 -4.18
N ALA A 242 -2.80 17.84 -3.55
CA ALA A 242 -3.44 16.61 -4.00
C ALA A 242 -4.27 15.97 -2.88
N ARG A 243 -5.45 15.46 -3.23
CA ARG A 243 -6.38 14.83 -2.28
C ARG A 243 -5.92 13.45 -1.82
N LEU A 244 -5.13 12.74 -2.62
CA LEU A 244 -4.68 11.38 -2.38
C LEU A 244 -3.14 11.28 -2.49
N HIS A 245 -2.60 11.14 -3.68
CA HIS A 245 -1.18 10.93 -3.95
C HIS A 245 -0.38 12.23 -3.80
N ALA A 246 0.03 12.49 -2.58
CA ALA A 246 0.55 13.79 -2.17
C ALA A 246 2.03 14.01 -2.52
N ALA A 247 2.86 12.96 -2.46
CA ALA A 247 4.33 13.05 -2.51
C ALA A 247 4.86 14.16 -1.58
N TYR A 248 4.29 14.24 -0.38
CA TYR A 248 4.52 15.30 0.58
C TYR A 248 5.71 15.04 1.49
N ILE A 249 5.83 13.81 2.00
CA ILE A 249 6.96 13.36 2.80
C ILE A 249 8.09 12.99 1.84
N ARG A 250 9.22 13.67 1.98
CA ARG A 250 10.38 13.47 1.11
C ARG A 250 11.63 13.25 1.94
N PRO A 251 12.64 12.56 1.41
CA PRO A 251 13.91 12.45 2.08
C PRO A 251 14.46 13.84 2.48
N GLY A 252 14.77 14.00 3.77
CA GLY A 252 15.22 15.26 4.37
C GLY A 252 14.11 16.10 5.01
N GLY A 253 12.86 15.68 5.03
CA GLY A 253 11.77 16.39 5.71
C GLY A 253 10.42 16.31 4.98
N VAL A 254 9.73 17.44 4.81
CA VAL A 254 8.45 17.56 4.10
C VAL A 254 8.54 18.62 3.00
N HIS A 255 7.66 18.49 1.99
CA HIS A 255 7.73 19.35 0.81
C HIS A 255 7.47 20.83 1.10
N GLN A 256 6.50 21.14 1.94
CA GLN A 256 6.15 22.51 2.35
C GLN A 256 5.60 22.53 3.76
N ASP A 257 5.61 23.70 4.40
CA ASP A 257 5.07 23.85 5.74
C ASP A 257 3.55 23.81 5.73
N ILE A 258 2.99 23.58 6.90
CA ILE A 258 1.54 23.56 7.12
C ILE A 258 1.00 24.98 6.89
N PRO A 259 -0.05 25.15 6.06
CA PRO A 259 -0.70 26.42 5.85
C PRO A 259 -1.29 27.00 7.15
N ALA A 260 -1.32 28.31 7.25
CA ALA A 260 -1.94 28.99 8.39
C ALA A 260 -3.42 28.57 8.53
N GLY A 261 -3.84 28.31 9.77
CA GLY A 261 -5.22 27.91 10.10
C GLY A 261 -5.50 26.41 9.94
N LEU A 262 -4.63 25.63 9.26
CA LEU A 262 -4.90 24.20 9.08
C LEU A 262 -4.83 23.42 10.39
N LEU A 263 -3.90 23.76 11.29
CA LEU A 263 -3.79 23.08 12.60
C LEU A 263 -5.05 23.30 13.46
N ASP A 264 -5.65 24.49 13.38
CA ASP A 264 -6.89 24.80 14.10
C ASP A 264 -8.07 24.01 13.53
N ASP A 265 -8.14 23.89 12.21
CA ASP A 265 -9.18 23.10 11.53
C ASP A 265 -9.05 21.61 11.84
N ILE A 266 -7.82 21.06 11.86
CA ILE A 266 -7.57 19.68 12.27
C ILE A 266 -7.98 19.48 13.74
N TYR A 267 -7.70 20.43 14.62
CA TYR A 267 -8.10 20.35 16.02
C TYR A 267 -9.62 20.30 16.18
N GLN A 268 -10.34 21.18 15.47
CA GLN A 268 -11.81 21.20 15.49
C GLN A 268 -12.39 19.89 14.95
N TRP A 269 -11.86 19.41 13.84
CA TRP A 269 -12.27 18.14 13.26
C TRP A 269 -12.01 16.97 14.23
N ALA A 270 -10.82 16.87 14.82
CA ALA A 270 -10.45 15.79 15.73
C ALA A 270 -11.32 15.76 16.99
N THR A 271 -11.75 16.93 17.47
CA THR A 271 -12.67 17.04 18.61
C THR A 271 -14.08 16.50 18.27
N GLN A 272 -14.55 16.75 17.06
CA GLN A 272 -15.87 16.29 16.61
C GLN A 272 -15.89 14.83 16.17
N PHE A 273 -14.75 14.32 15.70
CA PHE A 273 -14.67 12.98 15.16
C PHE A 273 -14.87 11.89 16.21
N SER A 274 -14.61 12.16 17.50
CA SER A 274 -14.90 11.20 18.58
C SER A 274 -16.38 10.82 18.61
N ASP A 275 -17.28 11.79 18.41
CA ASP A 275 -18.73 11.55 18.38
C ASP A 275 -19.13 10.69 17.16
N ARG A 276 -18.42 10.85 16.03
CA ARG A 276 -18.64 10.02 14.83
C ARG A 276 -18.20 8.57 15.03
N ILE A 277 -17.14 8.34 15.80
CA ILE A 277 -16.72 6.99 16.18
C ILE A 277 -17.82 6.33 17.03
N ASP A 278 -18.31 7.05 18.03
CA ASP A 278 -19.36 6.54 18.95
C ASP A 278 -20.67 6.24 18.21
N GLU A 279 -21.11 7.10 17.29
CA GLU A 279 -22.27 6.84 16.42
C GLU A 279 -22.08 5.59 15.54
N THR A 280 -20.86 5.35 15.04
CA THR A 280 -20.56 4.16 14.24
C THR A 280 -20.58 2.89 15.10
N GLU A 281 -20.07 2.98 16.33
CA GLU A 281 -20.09 1.86 17.28
C GLU A 281 -21.52 1.52 17.72
N GLU A 282 -22.36 2.49 17.99
CA GLU A 282 -23.76 2.28 18.35
C GLU A 282 -24.51 1.49 17.27
N LEU A 283 -24.17 1.73 16.00
CA LEU A 283 -24.76 0.99 14.88
C LEU A 283 -24.21 -0.45 14.71
N LEU A 284 -22.94 -0.66 14.97
CA LEU A 284 -22.25 -1.90 14.61
C LEU A 284 -21.95 -2.79 15.81
N THR A 285 -21.36 -2.26 16.89
CA THR A 285 -20.72 -3.06 17.94
C THR A 285 -21.69 -4.01 18.62
N ASP A 286 -22.87 -3.53 19.04
CA ASP A 286 -23.88 -4.34 19.72
C ASP A 286 -24.92 -4.95 18.75
N ASN A 287 -24.75 -4.75 17.44
CA ASN A 287 -25.67 -5.29 16.47
C ASN A 287 -25.52 -6.82 16.37
N ARG A 288 -26.59 -7.55 16.69
CA ARG A 288 -26.58 -9.01 16.67
C ARG A 288 -26.22 -9.63 15.31
N ILE A 289 -26.56 -8.94 14.21
CA ILE A 289 -26.21 -9.40 12.86
C ILE A 289 -24.71 -9.27 12.66
N TRP A 290 -24.13 -8.14 12.99
CA TRP A 290 -22.69 -7.90 12.91
C TRP A 290 -21.90 -8.89 13.77
N ILE A 291 -22.32 -9.07 15.03
CA ILE A 291 -21.69 -10.04 15.94
C ILE A 291 -21.77 -11.46 15.38
N SER A 292 -22.93 -11.89 14.89
CA SER A 292 -23.10 -13.26 14.36
C SER A 292 -22.30 -13.53 13.08
N ARG A 293 -21.99 -12.47 12.32
CA ARG A 293 -21.21 -12.58 11.08
C ARG A 293 -19.70 -12.53 11.31
N LEU A 294 -19.22 -12.06 12.46
CA LEU A 294 -17.79 -11.86 12.71
C LEU A 294 -17.24 -12.68 13.86
N ARG A 295 -18.05 -12.94 14.90
CA ARG A 295 -17.60 -13.69 16.08
C ARG A 295 -17.37 -15.15 15.73
N GLY A 296 -16.17 -15.66 16.01
CA GLY A 296 -15.77 -17.02 15.70
C GLY A 296 -15.46 -17.28 14.22
N VAL A 297 -15.46 -16.24 13.38
CA VAL A 297 -15.09 -16.34 11.95
C VAL A 297 -13.64 -15.93 11.77
N GLY A 298 -12.88 -16.72 10.99
CA GLY A 298 -11.48 -16.45 10.68
C GLY A 298 -10.59 -16.37 11.90
N VAL A 299 -10.75 -17.32 12.83
CA VAL A 299 -9.98 -17.40 14.08
C VAL A 299 -8.54 -17.80 13.79
N VAL A 300 -7.59 -17.06 14.35
CA VAL A 300 -6.16 -17.36 14.24
C VAL A 300 -5.53 -17.31 15.61
N SER A 301 -4.84 -18.39 15.99
CA SER A 301 -4.07 -18.41 17.23
C SER A 301 -2.82 -17.51 17.15
N ALA A 302 -2.30 -17.06 18.29
CA ALA A 302 -1.07 -16.25 18.33
C ALA A 302 0.12 -16.96 17.66
N ALA A 303 0.24 -18.29 17.83
CA ALA A 303 1.31 -19.08 17.22
C ALA A 303 1.16 -19.15 15.69
N ASP A 304 -0.06 -19.36 15.19
CA ASP A 304 -0.32 -19.41 13.75
C ASP A 304 -0.17 -18.03 13.10
N ALA A 305 -0.59 -16.96 13.78
CA ALA A 305 -0.40 -15.58 13.32
C ALA A 305 1.08 -15.25 13.10
N LEU A 306 1.96 -15.67 14.03
CA LEU A 306 3.41 -15.53 13.88
C LEU A 306 3.97 -16.40 12.76
N ASN A 307 3.54 -17.66 12.64
CA ASN A 307 3.96 -18.57 11.58
C ASN A 307 3.56 -18.08 10.17
N LEU A 308 2.40 -17.45 10.05
CA LEU A 308 1.90 -16.86 8.81
C LEU A 308 2.47 -15.46 8.54
N SER A 309 3.36 -14.96 9.39
CA SER A 309 3.97 -13.63 9.28
C SER A 309 2.95 -12.48 9.29
N PHE A 310 1.87 -12.64 10.05
CA PHE A 310 0.88 -11.60 10.25
C PHE A 310 1.45 -10.46 11.09
N THR A 311 1.03 -9.24 10.79
CA THR A 311 1.49 -8.01 11.45
C THR A 311 0.32 -7.06 11.64
N GLY A 312 0.54 -6.00 12.44
CA GLY A 312 -0.49 -5.00 12.68
C GLY A 312 -1.70 -5.56 13.40
N VAL A 313 -2.88 -5.12 13.02
CA VAL A 313 -4.15 -5.54 13.64
C VAL A 313 -4.40 -7.04 13.50
N MET A 314 -3.94 -7.69 12.42
CA MET A 314 -4.06 -9.14 12.25
C MET A 314 -3.32 -9.90 13.34
N LEU A 315 -2.18 -9.40 13.81
CA LEU A 315 -1.41 -9.99 14.90
C LEU A 315 -1.95 -9.57 16.27
N ARG A 316 -2.28 -8.29 16.46
CA ARG A 316 -2.82 -7.76 17.71
C ARG A 316 -4.18 -8.37 18.06
N GLY A 317 -5.03 -8.63 17.07
CA GLY A 317 -6.29 -9.32 17.26
C GLY A 317 -6.13 -10.74 17.85
N SER A 318 -5.02 -11.39 17.57
CA SER A 318 -4.67 -12.73 18.10
C SER A 318 -3.97 -12.72 19.47
N GLY A 319 -3.91 -11.57 20.16
CA GLY A 319 -3.41 -11.48 21.54
C GLY A 319 -1.93 -11.11 21.66
N VAL A 320 -1.25 -10.74 20.58
CA VAL A 320 0.17 -10.37 20.63
C VAL A 320 0.31 -8.84 20.65
N PRO A 321 0.84 -8.24 21.75
CA PRO A 321 0.95 -6.77 21.87
C PRO A 321 2.18 -6.25 21.12
N TRP A 322 2.21 -6.41 19.80
CA TRP A 322 3.30 -5.94 18.97
C TRP A 322 2.91 -4.69 18.18
N ASP A 323 3.71 -3.63 18.32
CA ASP A 323 3.57 -2.38 17.56
C ASP A 323 4.96 -1.76 17.36
N ILE A 324 5.31 -1.49 16.10
CA ILE A 324 6.63 -0.95 15.75
C ILE A 324 6.79 0.47 16.29
N ARG A 325 5.73 1.25 16.40
CA ARG A 325 5.75 2.60 17.00
C ARG A 325 6.21 2.61 18.46
N LYS A 326 6.06 1.48 19.17
CA LYS A 326 6.53 1.29 20.56
C LYS A 326 7.85 0.54 20.65
N SER A 327 8.03 -0.51 19.84
CA SER A 327 9.23 -1.36 19.89
C SER A 327 10.45 -0.72 19.23
N SER A 328 10.26 0.06 18.18
CA SER A 328 11.30 0.77 17.43
C SER A 328 10.78 2.13 16.99
N PRO A 329 10.64 3.10 17.91
CA PRO A 329 10.08 4.41 17.61
C PRO A 329 10.82 5.11 16.47
N TYR A 330 10.08 5.78 15.62
CA TYR A 330 10.59 6.60 14.54
C TYR A 330 9.90 7.97 14.54
N ASP A 331 10.52 8.97 13.90
CA ASP A 331 10.08 10.37 13.92
C ASP A 331 9.80 10.87 15.36
N ALA A 332 8.56 11.24 15.70
CA ALA A 332 8.19 11.75 17.02
C ALA A 332 7.39 10.75 17.87
N TYR A 333 7.34 9.45 17.51
CA TYR A 333 6.60 8.46 18.28
C TYR A 333 7.15 8.16 19.66
N ASP A 334 8.42 8.48 19.92
CA ASP A 334 9.04 8.41 21.25
C ASP A 334 8.54 9.49 22.22
N GLN A 335 7.94 10.57 21.70
CA GLN A 335 7.50 11.74 22.47
C GLN A 335 5.97 11.78 22.69
N VAL A 336 5.24 10.79 22.14
CA VAL A 336 3.79 10.70 22.27
C VAL A 336 3.36 9.48 23.08
N GLU A 337 2.26 9.64 23.80
CA GLU A 337 1.67 8.60 24.63
C GLU A 337 0.40 8.05 23.97
N PHE A 338 0.34 6.73 23.80
CA PHE A 338 -0.83 6.02 23.31
C PHE A 338 -0.79 4.57 23.79
N ASP A 339 -1.94 3.91 23.76
CA ASP A 339 -2.07 2.51 24.14
C ASP A 339 -2.19 1.63 22.89
N VAL A 340 -1.75 0.37 22.99
CA VAL A 340 -1.81 -0.60 21.90
C VAL A 340 -3.00 -1.52 22.14
N PRO A 341 -4.06 -1.48 21.32
CA PRO A 341 -5.20 -2.37 21.49
C PRO A 341 -4.82 -3.81 21.13
N VAL A 342 -5.26 -4.75 21.98
CA VAL A 342 -4.97 -6.16 21.82
C VAL A 342 -6.26 -6.97 21.99
N GLY A 343 -6.56 -7.83 21.02
CA GLY A 343 -7.68 -8.76 21.08
C GLY A 343 -7.37 -10.01 21.91
N VAL A 344 -8.35 -10.87 22.06
CA VAL A 344 -8.24 -12.10 22.87
C VAL A 344 -8.56 -13.34 22.05
N ASN A 345 -9.63 -13.28 21.22
CA ASN A 345 -10.16 -14.45 20.53
C ASN A 345 -9.51 -14.69 19.16
N GLY A 346 -8.85 -13.70 18.57
CA GLY A 346 -8.22 -13.80 17.27
C GLY A 346 -9.20 -13.92 16.11
N ASP A 347 -10.46 -13.50 16.29
CA ASP A 347 -11.51 -13.53 15.27
C ASP A 347 -11.69 -12.17 14.54
N CYS A 348 -12.56 -12.13 13.54
CA CYS A 348 -12.85 -10.92 12.80
C CYS A 348 -13.46 -9.82 13.69
N TYR A 349 -14.21 -10.20 14.73
CA TYR A 349 -14.84 -9.25 15.65
C TYR A 349 -13.80 -8.54 16.53
N ASP A 350 -12.84 -9.27 17.08
CA ASP A 350 -11.76 -8.68 17.88
C ASP A 350 -10.89 -7.74 17.02
N ARG A 351 -10.64 -8.09 15.76
CA ARG A 351 -9.92 -7.20 14.85
C ARG A 351 -10.70 -5.92 14.55
N TYR A 352 -12.02 -6.02 14.43
CA TYR A 352 -12.89 -4.85 14.31
C TYR A 352 -12.76 -3.96 15.57
N LEU A 353 -12.86 -4.53 16.75
CA LEU A 353 -12.72 -3.77 18.01
C LEU A 353 -11.34 -3.12 18.14
N CYS A 354 -10.27 -3.81 17.75
CA CYS A 354 -8.93 -3.23 17.71
C CYS A 354 -8.86 -1.99 16.81
N ARG A 355 -9.50 -2.02 15.63
CA ARG A 355 -9.53 -0.86 14.72
C ARG A 355 -10.35 0.29 15.27
N MET A 356 -11.46 0.01 15.96
CA MET A 356 -12.25 1.04 16.61
C MET A 356 -11.45 1.74 17.72
N GLU A 357 -10.71 0.98 18.52
CA GLU A 357 -9.84 1.56 19.54
C GLU A 357 -8.63 2.30 18.91
N GLU A 358 -8.09 1.82 17.79
CA GLU A 358 -7.04 2.54 17.06
C GLU A 358 -7.48 3.92 16.56
N PHE A 359 -8.75 4.12 16.21
CA PHE A 359 -9.28 5.47 15.94
C PHE A 359 -9.10 6.41 17.12
N ARG A 360 -9.48 5.96 18.33
CA ARG A 360 -9.35 6.76 19.55
C ARG A 360 -7.90 7.05 19.92
N GLN A 361 -7.03 6.05 19.78
CA GLN A 361 -5.60 6.24 20.05
C GLN A 361 -4.93 7.16 19.02
N SER A 362 -5.33 7.09 17.74
CA SER A 362 -4.85 8.03 16.72
C SER A 362 -5.30 9.46 17.00
N LEU A 363 -6.55 9.69 17.43
CA LEU A 363 -7.00 11.01 17.87
C LEU A 363 -6.18 11.53 19.06
N ARG A 364 -5.89 10.67 20.04
CA ARG A 364 -5.05 11.03 21.19
C ARG A 364 -3.64 11.47 20.74
N ILE A 365 -3.05 10.80 19.75
CA ILE A 365 -1.76 11.19 19.19
C ILE A 365 -1.89 12.51 18.42
N ILE A 366 -2.91 12.69 17.58
CA ILE A 366 -3.15 13.92 16.83
C ILE A 366 -3.23 15.12 17.76
N HIS A 367 -4.02 15.04 18.84
CA HIS A 367 -4.12 16.11 19.84
C HIS A 367 -2.76 16.43 20.50
N GLN A 368 -1.95 15.41 20.79
CA GLN A 368 -0.60 15.64 21.32
C GLN A 368 0.32 16.32 20.31
N CYS A 369 0.24 15.90 19.02
CA CYS A 369 1.01 16.53 17.96
C CYS A 369 0.66 18.00 17.78
N LEU A 370 -0.64 18.35 17.77
CA LEU A 370 -1.12 19.72 17.63
C LEU A 370 -0.64 20.62 18.79
N ASN A 371 -0.63 20.06 20.02
CA ASN A 371 -0.24 20.83 21.22
C ASN A 371 1.27 20.95 21.43
N LYS A 372 2.06 19.95 20.95
CA LYS A 372 3.50 19.87 21.21
C LYS A 372 4.37 20.29 20.01
N MET A 373 3.80 20.49 18.83
CA MET A 373 4.54 20.77 17.60
C MET A 373 5.40 22.05 17.72
N PRO A 374 6.74 21.93 17.60
CA PRO A 374 7.61 23.11 17.68
C PRO A 374 7.59 23.94 16.41
N GLY A 375 8.03 25.20 16.49
CA GLY A 375 8.40 25.99 15.34
C GLY A 375 9.79 25.59 14.82
N GLY A 376 10.13 26.01 13.60
CA GLY A 376 11.47 25.78 13.04
C GLY A 376 11.47 25.31 11.60
N PRO A 377 12.64 24.84 11.10
CA PRO A 377 12.77 24.37 9.74
C PRO A 377 11.97 23.06 9.52
N ILE A 378 11.50 22.87 8.30
CA ILE A 378 10.69 21.70 7.89
C ILE A 378 11.49 20.72 7.05
N ARG A 379 12.71 21.05 6.71
CA ARG A 379 13.62 20.22 5.92
C ARG A 379 15.06 20.53 6.26
N VAL A 380 15.94 19.60 5.94
CA VAL A 380 17.39 19.74 6.13
C VAL A 380 17.93 20.91 5.32
N GLU A 381 18.83 21.69 5.90
CA GLU A 381 19.46 22.85 5.27
C GLU A 381 20.67 22.45 4.40
N ASP A 382 20.56 21.37 3.66
CA ASP A 382 21.53 20.94 2.65
C ASP A 382 20.90 20.99 1.26
N TYR A 383 21.31 21.94 0.45
CA TYR A 383 20.80 22.12 -0.91
C TYR A 383 21.18 20.99 -1.88
N LYS A 384 22.05 20.09 -1.48
CA LYS A 384 22.36 18.88 -2.26
C LYS A 384 21.27 17.83 -2.15
N ILE A 385 20.51 17.84 -1.05
CA ILE A 385 19.46 16.85 -0.75
C ILE A 385 18.08 17.50 -0.84
N SER A 386 17.92 18.69 -0.24
CA SER A 386 16.65 19.42 -0.16
C SER A 386 16.66 20.65 -1.08
N PRO A 387 15.57 20.91 -1.82
CA PRO A 387 15.54 22.06 -2.73
C PRO A 387 15.66 23.39 -1.97
N PRO A 388 16.49 24.32 -2.47
CA PRO A 388 16.68 25.63 -1.86
C PRO A 388 15.39 26.48 -1.95
N PRO A 389 15.22 27.46 -1.03
CA PRO A 389 14.13 28.41 -1.12
C PRO A 389 14.15 29.20 -2.43
N ARG A 390 12.97 29.52 -2.97
CA ARG A 390 12.87 30.26 -4.24
C ARG A 390 13.60 31.61 -4.22
N ALA A 391 13.64 32.28 -3.08
CA ALA A 391 14.37 33.53 -2.91
C ALA A 391 15.89 33.32 -3.03
N ALA A 392 16.44 32.28 -2.40
CA ALA A 392 17.85 31.93 -2.47
C ALA A 392 18.30 31.63 -3.91
N MET A 393 17.50 30.95 -4.71
CA MET A 393 17.80 30.67 -6.13
C MET A 393 17.96 31.93 -6.97
N LYS A 394 17.28 33.03 -6.60
CA LYS A 394 17.39 34.31 -7.31
C LYS A 394 18.60 35.15 -6.91
N ALA A 395 19.11 34.93 -5.69
CA ALA A 395 20.18 35.72 -5.11
C ALA A 395 21.54 35.01 -5.10
N ASN A 396 21.55 33.66 -5.13
CA ASN A 396 22.75 32.85 -4.98
C ASN A 396 22.87 31.85 -6.14
N MET A 397 24.01 31.93 -6.85
CA MET A 397 24.30 31.01 -7.99
C MET A 397 24.44 29.57 -7.54
N GLU A 398 25.01 29.29 -6.37
CA GLU A 398 25.15 27.94 -5.84
C GLU A 398 23.77 27.30 -5.60
N ALA A 399 22.84 28.03 -5.00
CA ALA A 399 21.47 27.55 -4.80
C ALA A 399 20.77 27.22 -6.12
N LEU A 400 20.98 28.05 -7.16
CA LEU A 400 20.43 27.79 -8.50
C LEU A 400 21.02 26.53 -9.12
N ILE A 401 22.33 26.32 -9.02
CA ILE A 401 23.03 25.14 -9.54
C ILE A 401 22.52 23.86 -8.84
N HIS A 402 22.44 23.89 -7.51
CA HIS A 402 21.93 22.74 -6.75
C HIS A 402 20.47 22.44 -7.05
N HIS A 403 19.63 23.47 -7.20
CA HIS A 403 18.25 23.27 -7.65
C HIS A 403 18.20 22.57 -9.02
N PHE A 404 18.97 23.05 -9.98
CA PHE A 404 19.01 22.45 -11.32
C PHE A 404 19.48 20.98 -11.27
N LEU A 405 20.55 20.70 -10.54
CA LEU A 405 21.10 19.35 -10.42
C LEU A 405 20.13 18.40 -9.71
N LEU A 406 19.47 18.86 -8.66
CA LEU A 406 18.53 18.06 -7.88
C LEU A 406 17.35 17.57 -8.74
N TYR A 407 16.83 18.42 -9.62
CA TYR A 407 15.68 18.08 -10.47
C TYR A 407 16.07 17.46 -11.81
N SER A 408 17.31 17.55 -12.27
CA SER A 408 17.80 16.93 -13.50
C SER A 408 18.48 15.57 -13.25
N LYS A 409 19.45 15.55 -12.33
CA LYS A 409 20.28 14.37 -12.04
C LYS A 409 19.83 13.65 -10.76
N GLY A 410 19.37 14.37 -9.75
CA GLY A 410 19.13 13.89 -8.42
C GLY A 410 20.39 13.97 -7.54
N TYR A 411 20.28 13.43 -6.31
CA TYR A 411 21.39 13.32 -5.36
C TYR A 411 21.90 11.88 -5.30
N ALA A 412 23.21 11.72 -5.13
CA ALA A 412 23.84 10.43 -4.93
C ALA A 412 23.67 9.97 -3.48
N VAL A 413 23.36 8.69 -3.30
CA VAL A 413 23.28 8.06 -1.97
C VAL A 413 24.52 7.19 -1.81
N PRO A 414 25.24 7.25 -0.67
CA PRO A 414 26.41 6.40 -0.45
C PRO A 414 26.12 4.90 -0.67
N PRO A 415 27.10 4.13 -1.14
CA PRO A 415 26.91 2.71 -1.32
C PRO A 415 26.63 2.02 0.02
N GLY A 416 25.63 1.17 0.04
CA GLY A 416 25.19 0.47 1.24
C GLY A 416 23.79 -0.10 1.08
N GLU A 417 23.34 -0.77 2.11
CA GLU A 417 22.01 -1.37 2.17
C GLU A 417 21.32 -1.07 3.49
N THR A 418 20.00 -0.97 3.47
CA THR A 418 19.21 -0.79 4.69
C THR A 418 17.84 -1.42 4.54
N TYR A 419 17.33 -1.93 5.64
CA TYR A 419 15.91 -2.26 5.82
C TYR A 419 15.31 -1.29 6.83
N THR A 420 14.17 -0.73 6.48
CA THR A 420 13.41 0.15 7.37
C THR A 420 11.95 -0.27 7.31
N ALA A 421 11.36 -0.42 8.48
CA ALA A 421 9.96 -0.79 8.63
C ALA A 421 9.24 0.25 9.47
N ILE A 422 7.96 0.46 9.16
CA ILE A 422 7.05 1.29 9.93
C ILE A 422 5.76 0.53 10.22
N GLU A 423 5.03 0.98 11.23
CA GLU A 423 3.68 0.49 11.50
C GLU A 423 2.68 1.23 10.60
N ALA A 424 2.45 0.70 9.41
CA ALA A 424 1.38 1.19 8.55
C ALA A 424 0.00 0.74 9.10
N PRO A 425 -1.10 1.38 8.71
CA PRO A 425 -2.43 1.03 9.19
C PRO A 425 -2.82 -0.44 8.97
N LYS A 426 -2.32 -1.05 7.91
CA LYS A 426 -2.57 -2.46 7.55
C LYS A 426 -1.62 -3.44 8.24
N GLY A 427 -0.51 -2.96 8.75
CA GLY A 427 0.54 -3.75 9.40
C GLY A 427 1.93 -3.23 9.10
N GLU A 428 2.95 -4.06 9.25
CA GLU A 428 4.32 -3.69 8.98
C GLU A 428 4.54 -3.47 7.49
N MET A 429 4.79 -2.23 7.11
CA MET A 429 5.31 -1.85 5.80
C MET A 429 6.83 -1.74 5.90
N GLY A 430 7.56 -2.49 5.08
CA GLY A 430 9.01 -2.51 5.08
C GLY A 430 9.59 -2.20 3.72
N VAL A 431 10.68 -1.44 3.69
CA VAL A 431 11.42 -1.12 2.47
C VAL A 431 12.88 -1.48 2.65
N TYR A 432 13.37 -2.36 1.79
CA TYR A 432 14.79 -2.70 1.68
C TYR A 432 15.37 -1.99 0.47
N VAL A 433 16.38 -1.18 0.68
CA VAL A 433 17.03 -0.37 -0.35
C VAL A 433 18.51 -0.72 -0.40
N VAL A 434 19.00 -0.95 -1.60
CA VAL A 434 20.44 -1.11 -1.90
C VAL A 434 20.87 0.04 -2.78
N SER A 435 21.91 0.75 -2.39
CA SER A 435 22.56 1.82 -3.16
C SER A 435 23.95 1.39 -3.60
N ASP A 436 24.32 1.72 -4.83
CA ASP A 436 25.66 1.52 -5.41
C ASP A 436 26.52 2.80 -5.41
N GLY A 437 26.00 3.90 -4.84
CA GLY A 437 26.65 5.23 -4.85
C GLY A 437 26.13 6.15 -5.97
N SER A 438 25.19 5.68 -6.77
CA SER A 438 24.57 6.48 -7.84
C SER A 438 23.36 7.29 -7.34
N GLU A 439 22.77 8.05 -8.24
CA GLU A 439 21.54 8.83 -7.98
C GLU A 439 20.25 8.00 -8.07
N ARG A 440 20.40 6.70 -8.36
CA ARG A 440 19.29 5.75 -8.50
C ARG A 440 19.51 4.57 -7.59
N PRO A 441 18.46 4.01 -6.98
CA PRO A 441 18.61 2.80 -6.19
C PRO A 441 19.00 1.63 -7.11
N TYR A 442 19.99 0.83 -6.69
CA TYR A 442 20.37 -0.40 -7.38
C TYR A 442 19.28 -1.46 -7.25
N ARG A 443 18.69 -1.61 -6.07
CA ARG A 443 17.58 -2.52 -5.81
C ARG A 443 16.66 -1.93 -4.74
N VAL A 444 15.38 -2.05 -4.97
CA VAL A 444 14.35 -1.78 -3.96
C VAL A 444 13.46 -3.00 -3.84
N HIS A 445 13.28 -3.48 -2.61
CA HIS A 445 12.32 -4.53 -2.31
C HIS A 445 11.32 -4.02 -1.28
N ILE A 446 10.03 -4.28 -1.53
CA ILE A 446 8.93 -3.78 -0.72
C ILE A 446 8.28 -4.96 -0.01
N ARG A 447 8.29 -4.94 1.31
CA ARG A 447 7.51 -5.84 2.12
C ARG A 447 6.15 -5.24 2.37
N ALA A 448 5.14 -5.77 1.68
CA ALA A 448 3.75 -5.38 1.83
C ALA A 448 3.07 -6.26 2.89
N PRO A 449 2.37 -5.68 3.88
CA PRO A 449 1.66 -6.49 4.88
C PRO A 449 0.52 -7.31 4.26
N GLY A 450 -0.21 -6.75 3.29
CA GLY A 450 -1.31 -7.42 2.62
C GLY A 450 -0.93 -8.71 1.91
N PHE A 451 0.27 -8.81 1.36
CA PHE A 451 0.75 -10.03 0.70
C PHE A 451 0.88 -11.20 1.68
N ALA A 452 1.44 -10.95 2.87
CA ALA A 452 1.56 -11.96 3.92
C ALA A 452 0.18 -12.35 4.48
N HIS A 453 -0.70 -11.36 4.69
CA HIS A 453 -2.06 -11.62 5.17
C HIS A 453 -2.87 -12.48 4.20
N LEU A 454 -2.80 -12.18 2.90
CA LEU A 454 -3.52 -12.93 1.87
C LEU A 454 -3.01 -14.38 1.75
N SER A 455 -1.72 -14.64 1.98
CA SER A 455 -1.17 -16.01 1.98
C SER A 455 -1.79 -16.90 3.06
N GLY A 456 -2.26 -16.32 4.15
CA GLY A 456 -2.96 -17.02 5.23
C GLY A 456 -4.45 -17.23 4.99
N PHE A 457 -5.01 -16.74 3.89
CA PHE A 457 -6.44 -16.78 3.63
C PHE A 457 -7.00 -18.20 3.63
N ASP A 458 -6.31 -19.16 3.03
CA ASP A 458 -6.73 -20.56 3.01
C ASP A 458 -6.88 -21.13 4.43
N ALA A 459 -5.92 -20.82 5.32
CA ALA A 459 -5.97 -21.29 6.73
C ALA A 459 -7.15 -20.69 7.50
N LEU A 460 -7.51 -19.42 7.21
CA LEU A 460 -8.62 -18.74 7.88
C LEU A 460 -9.99 -19.13 7.36
N SER A 461 -10.09 -19.56 6.09
CA SER A 461 -11.37 -19.78 5.41
C SER A 461 -11.85 -21.22 5.45
N ARG A 462 -10.97 -22.20 5.72
CA ARG A 462 -11.34 -23.62 5.75
C ARG A 462 -12.42 -23.92 6.80
N GLY A 463 -13.47 -24.65 6.38
CA GLY A 463 -14.59 -25.01 7.24
C GLY A 463 -15.60 -23.88 7.48
N HIS A 464 -15.38 -22.71 6.89
CA HIS A 464 -16.32 -21.60 6.91
C HIS A 464 -17.18 -21.58 5.64
N LEU A 465 -18.27 -20.81 5.67
CA LEU A 465 -19.16 -20.66 4.54
C LEU A 465 -18.59 -19.67 3.51
N LEU A 466 -19.05 -19.77 2.27
CA LEU A 466 -18.71 -18.81 1.21
C LEU A 466 -19.00 -17.35 1.62
N ALA A 467 -20.09 -17.11 2.36
CA ALA A 467 -20.41 -15.80 2.90
C ALA A 467 -19.38 -15.30 3.91
N ASP A 468 -18.73 -16.19 4.67
CA ASP A 468 -17.69 -15.84 5.63
C ASP A 468 -16.37 -15.50 4.95
N ALA A 469 -16.11 -16.02 3.74
CA ALA A 469 -14.96 -15.63 2.94
C ALA A 469 -14.91 -14.12 2.71
N VAL A 470 -16.06 -13.51 2.46
CA VAL A 470 -16.18 -12.04 2.27
C VAL A 470 -15.80 -11.30 3.56
N ALA A 471 -16.28 -11.77 4.71
CA ALA A 471 -15.94 -11.17 6.01
C ALA A 471 -14.43 -11.32 6.33
N ILE A 472 -13.82 -12.46 5.97
CA ILE A 472 -12.39 -12.72 6.15
C ILE A 472 -11.56 -11.79 5.24
N ILE A 473 -11.94 -11.60 3.98
CA ILE A 473 -11.26 -10.66 3.07
C ILE A 473 -11.32 -9.24 3.66
N GLY A 474 -12.49 -8.80 4.10
CA GLY A 474 -12.66 -7.47 4.68
C GLY A 474 -11.85 -7.24 5.96
N THR A 475 -11.75 -8.25 6.83
CA THR A 475 -10.95 -8.15 8.06
C THR A 475 -9.44 -8.06 7.82
N MET A 476 -8.94 -8.61 6.70
CA MET A 476 -7.52 -8.54 6.32
C MET A 476 -7.10 -7.16 5.84
N ASP A 477 -8.04 -6.29 5.48
CA ASP A 477 -7.78 -4.94 4.96
C ASP A 477 -6.81 -4.94 3.77
N LEU A 478 -7.18 -5.67 2.72
CA LEU A 478 -6.32 -5.86 1.55
C LEU A 478 -6.44 -4.70 0.56
N VAL A 479 -5.30 -4.21 0.09
CA VAL A 479 -5.18 -3.31 -1.07
C VAL A 479 -4.22 -3.94 -2.07
N PHE A 480 -4.72 -4.23 -3.27
CA PHE A 480 -3.94 -4.98 -4.25
C PHE A 480 -2.82 -4.17 -4.90
N GLY A 481 -2.78 -2.87 -4.67
CA GLY A 481 -1.66 -2.04 -5.10
C GLY A 481 -0.36 -2.38 -4.37
N ASP A 482 -0.41 -2.75 -3.08
CA ASP A 482 0.76 -3.19 -2.31
C ASP A 482 0.97 -4.70 -2.36
N VAL A 483 -0.10 -5.49 -2.50
CA VAL A 483 -0.02 -6.94 -2.66
C VAL A 483 0.70 -7.31 -3.95
N ASP A 484 0.32 -6.71 -5.08
CA ASP A 484 0.84 -7.03 -6.40
C ASP A 484 2.11 -6.24 -6.77
N ARG A 485 2.32 -5.04 -6.19
CA ARG A 485 3.47 -4.10 -6.36
C ARG A 485 3.73 -3.60 -7.76
#